data_781094c3731ece110eb38059475a7f3c
#
_entry.id   781094c3731ece110eb38059475a7f3c
#
_cell.length_a   1.000
_cell.length_b   1.000
_cell.length_c   1.000
_cell.angle_alpha   90.00
_cell.angle_beta   90.00
_cell.angle_gamma   90.00
#
_symmetry.space_group_name_H-M   'P 1'
#
loop_
_entity.id
_entity.type
_entity.pdbx_description
1 polymer ?
#
loop_
_entity_poly.entity_id
_entity_poly.type
_entity_poly.pdbx_seq_one_letter_code
_entity_poly.pdbx_strand_id
1 'polypeptide(L)'
;MKAIKYLVMAALMLGFSATAFAQEAELNAALEGIKSKAPNAAELAKTAYKKNKKNAEALVKIGRAFLEQKDTANANLFANYANEAGKPKYQYAPAYLLLGDVEASYGTDGGKAAGYYNQAIAFDPTNPEGYKKWALVYRKISPSQAAKKLQDMKANCPGEDIDAAIAHIYMLAGDEKQAYENYAKADINKLDKGNLNEFVRSSYFTGHFDDALRAAEAGLKIEPRNAVFNRLAMFANYELKKYDAAKSYIHKYFNETDSAKFSEYDHFYTALIYQALEDKANMYAEYDKALSLVNDSSMIKRHAILKSVSDSYLKDLAFDNAIKYYQDYLACKPELNSDDQEGLAKIYSKWADNDEARKSELIGKAIEAYRVMGEKYPIQAIYSAYQCATMSNKLDKTGEKGLAKPDYQKVVSLLENKADRDNSENTMLKYSYHYLMSNAFLYGKNKALAKEYANKILAIDPDYAPAQQIKDLK
;
A
#
# COMPACT_ATOMS: atom_id res chain seq x y z
N MET A 1 -36.72 57.03 -49.32
CA MET A 1 -35.48 56.87 -48.51
C MET A 1 -35.56 55.83 -47.43
N LYS A 2 -36.66 55.60 -46.69
CA LYS A 2 -36.73 54.53 -45.66
C LYS A 2 -36.63 53.07 -46.21
N ALA A 3 -37.30 52.78 -47.35
CA ALA A 3 -37.29 51.48 -47.99
C ALA A 3 -35.89 51.03 -48.49
N ILE A 4 -35.11 51.97 -49.01
CA ILE A 4 -33.70 51.66 -49.44
C ILE A 4 -32.82 51.40 -48.28
N LYS A 5 -33.02 52.07 -47.13
CA LYS A 5 -32.26 51.73 -45.90
C LYS A 5 -32.56 50.31 -45.38
N TYR A 6 -33.81 49.84 -45.45
CA TYR A 6 -34.18 48.49 -45.04
C TYR A 6 -33.68 47.43 -46.03
N LEU A 7 -33.69 47.73 -47.35
CA LEU A 7 -33.10 46.81 -48.35
C LEU A 7 -31.55 46.65 -48.20
N VAL A 8 -30.87 47.74 -47.93
CA VAL A 8 -29.43 47.74 -47.69
C VAL A 8 -29.12 47.04 -46.38
N MET A 9 -29.94 47.23 -45.33
CA MET A 9 -29.76 46.50 -44.05
C MET A 9 -30.09 45.03 -44.21
N ALA A 10 -31.10 44.62 -44.94
CA ALA A 10 -31.43 43.23 -45.23
C ALA A 10 -30.35 42.56 -46.11
N ALA A 11 -29.83 43.24 -47.14
CA ALA A 11 -28.71 42.73 -47.95
C ALA A 11 -27.40 42.60 -47.14
N LEU A 12 -27.14 43.52 -46.23
CA LEU A 12 -26.02 43.44 -45.29
C LEU A 12 -26.19 42.27 -44.32
N MET A 13 -27.39 42.04 -43.74
CA MET A 13 -27.65 40.92 -42.85
C MET A 13 -27.58 39.57 -43.60
N LEU A 14 -28.08 39.48 -44.84
CA LEU A 14 -27.95 38.29 -45.67
C LEU A 14 -26.48 38.00 -46.08
N GLY A 15 -25.72 39.06 -46.37
CA GLY A 15 -24.28 38.95 -46.66
C GLY A 15 -23.45 38.53 -45.45
N PHE A 16 -23.78 39.02 -44.24
CA PHE A 16 -23.14 38.61 -43.00
C PHE A 16 -23.47 37.16 -42.64
N SER A 17 -24.71 36.72 -42.84
CA SER A 17 -25.08 35.32 -42.60
C SER A 17 -24.37 34.35 -43.56
N ALA A 18 -24.30 34.65 -44.86
CA ALA A 18 -23.66 33.82 -45.87
C ALA A 18 -22.14 33.69 -45.66
N THR A 19 -21.48 34.79 -45.22
CA THR A 19 -20.04 34.73 -44.89
C THR A 19 -19.76 33.95 -43.60
N ALA A 20 -20.60 34.05 -42.59
CA ALA A 20 -20.49 33.29 -41.35
C ALA A 20 -20.70 31.78 -41.60
N PHE A 21 -21.72 31.40 -42.36
CA PHE A 21 -21.95 30.01 -42.75
C PHE A 21 -20.80 29.43 -43.57
N ALA A 22 -20.21 30.18 -44.50
CA ALA A 22 -19.05 29.72 -45.27
C ALA A 22 -17.79 29.54 -44.38
N GLN A 23 -17.57 30.42 -43.40
CA GLN A 23 -16.48 30.30 -42.45
C GLN A 23 -16.62 29.05 -41.55
N GLU A 24 -17.82 28.77 -41.10
CA GLU A 24 -18.13 27.61 -40.28
C GLU A 24 -18.02 26.28 -41.07
N ALA A 25 -18.53 26.27 -42.30
CA ALA A 25 -18.41 25.07 -43.18
C ALA A 25 -16.96 24.69 -43.46
N GLU A 26 -16.09 25.68 -43.80
CA GLU A 26 -14.64 25.43 -44.00
C GLU A 26 -13.92 25.00 -42.71
N LEU A 27 -14.32 25.54 -41.54
CA LEU A 27 -13.80 25.13 -40.26
C LEU A 27 -14.16 23.68 -39.99
N ASN A 28 -15.41 23.30 -40.14
CA ASN A 28 -15.88 21.93 -39.89
C ASN A 28 -15.21 20.93 -40.84
N ALA A 29 -15.10 21.28 -42.15
CA ALA A 29 -14.38 20.43 -43.11
C ALA A 29 -12.90 20.21 -42.72
N ALA A 30 -12.22 21.26 -42.20
CA ALA A 30 -10.86 21.13 -41.71
C ALA A 30 -10.76 20.24 -40.47
N LEU A 31 -11.66 20.44 -39.50
CA LEU A 31 -11.69 19.62 -38.27
C LEU A 31 -11.96 18.14 -38.56
N GLU A 32 -12.92 17.85 -39.43
CA GLU A 32 -13.22 16.48 -39.85
C GLU A 32 -12.05 15.84 -40.64
N GLY A 33 -11.45 16.60 -41.57
CA GLY A 33 -10.30 16.15 -42.33
C GLY A 33 -9.09 15.80 -41.44
N ILE A 34 -8.81 16.64 -40.45
CA ILE A 34 -7.72 16.40 -39.48
C ILE A 34 -8.04 15.16 -38.63
N LYS A 35 -9.26 15.07 -38.08
CA LYS A 35 -9.71 13.97 -37.23
C LYS A 35 -9.67 12.61 -37.96
N SER A 36 -10.07 12.59 -39.21
CA SER A 36 -10.06 11.40 -40.06
C SER A 36 -8.70 11.10 -40.68
N LYS A 37 -7.69 11.92 -40.43
CA LYS A 37 -6.35 11.85 -41.06
C LYS A 37 -6.41 11.83 -42.58
N ALA A 38 -7.33 12.65 -43.16
CA ALA A 38 -7.49 12.74 -44.60
C ALA A 38 -6.18 13.20 -45.27
N PRO A 39 -5.80 12.67 -46.46
CA PRO A 39 -4.57 13.07 -47.15
C PRO A 39 -4.46 14.55 -47.43
N ASN A 40 -5.59 15.26 -47.58
CA ASN A 40 -5.69 16.71 -47.84
C ASN A 40 -5.99 17.53 -46.55
N ALA A 41 -5.86 16.98 -45.36
CA ALA A 41 -6.17 17.66 -44.10
C ALA A 41 -5.43 19.00 -43.94
N ALA A 42 -4.16 19.06 -44.32
CA ALA A 42 -3.37 20.29 -44.27
C ALA A 42 -3.90 21.37 -45.26
N GLU A 43 -4.41 20.96 -46.42
CA GLU A 43 -5.00 21.87 -47.41
C GLU A 43 -6.35 22.44 -46.93
N LEU A 44 -7.18 21.56 -46.33
CA LEU A 44 -8.44 21.97 -45.71
C LEU A 44 -8.17 22.95 -44.57
N ALA A 45 -7.23 22.71 -43.72
CA ALA A 45 -6.82 23.60 -42.64
C ALA A 45 -6.31 24.96 -43.18
N LYS A 46 -5.53 24.96 -44.25
CA LYS A 46 -5.08 26.20 -44.92
C LYS A 46 -6.23 27.00 -45.52
N THR A 47 -7.24 26.32 -46.07
CA THR A 47 -8.46 26.96 -46.60
C THR A 47 -9.27 27.56 -45.46
N ALA A 48 -9.50 26.81 -44.38
CA ALA A 48 -10.16 27.29 -43.18
C ALA A 48 -9.41 28.50 -42.56
N TYR A 49 -8.07 28.48 -42.50
CA TYR A 49 -7.27 29.63 -42.07
C TYR A 49 -7.54 30.88 -42.88
N LYS A 50 -7.54 30.78 -44.21
CA LYS A 50 -7.78 31.96 -45.10
C LYS A 50 -9.11 32.64 -44.78
N LYS A 51 -10.15 31.86 -44.46
CA LYS A 51 -11.49 32.37 -44.11
C LYS A 51 -11.58 32.85 -42.65
N ASN A 52 -10.77 32.28 -41.76
CA ASN A 52 -10.84 32.52 -40.31
C ASN A 52 -9.64 33.32 -39.75
N LYS A 53 -8.87 34.05 -40.58
CA LYS A 53 -7.65 34.78 -40.15
C LYS A 53 -7.82 35.72 -38.95
N LYS A 54 -9.02 36.21 -38.67
CA LYS A 54 -9.34 37.11 -37.55
C LYS A 54 -10.14 36.43 -36.46
N ASN A 55 -10.37 35.12 -36.55
CA ASN A 55 -11.11 34.32 -35.59
C ASN A 55 -10.16 33.44 -34.79
N ALA A 56 -9.60 34.00 -33.71
CA ALA A 56 -8.64 33.33 -32.86
C ALA A 56 -9.18 32.00 -32.30
N GLU A 57 -10.48 31.94 -31.96
CA GLU A 57 -11.11 30.73 -31.45
C GLU A 57 -11.11 29.58 -32.47
N ALA A 58 -11.49 29.88 -33.72
CA ALA A 58 -11.44 28.86 -34.78
C ALA A 58 -10.04 28.34 -35.03
N LEU A 59 -9.04 29.23 -34.97
CA LEU A 59 -7.63 28.84 -35.14
C LEU A 59 -7.13 27.97 -34.00
N VAL A 60 -7.53 28.23 -32.75
CA VAL A 60 -7.23 27.34 -31.62
C VAL A 60 -7.89 25.97 -31.82
N LYS A 61 -9.17 25.93 -32.28
CA LYS A 61 -9.83 24.63 -32.56
C LYS A 61 -9.06 23.78 -33.57
N ILE A 62 -8.58 24.39 -34.66
CA ILE A 62 -7.77 23.70 -35.68
C ILE A 62 -6.45 23.23 -35.07
N GLY A 63 -5.75 24.07 -34.31
CA GLY A 63 -4.50 23.69 -33.63
C GLY A 63 -4.68 22.55 -32.64
N ARG A 64 -5.76 22.54 -31.85
CA ARG A 64 -6.11 21.42 -30.95
C ARG A 64 -6.36 20.13 -31.73
N ALA A 65 -7.10 20.18 -32.82
CA ALA A 65 -7.33 19.00 -33.66
C ALA A 65 -6.03 18.39 -34.18
N PHE A 66 -5.07 19.21 -34.61
CA PHE A 66 -3.73 18.72 -34.98
C PHE A 66 -2.97 18.09 -33.80
N LEU A 67 -3.04 18.74 -32.63
CA LEU A 67 -2.38 18.21 -31.43
C LEU A 67 -2.94 16.84 -31.03
N GLU A 68 -4.24 16.63 -31.12
CA GLU A 68 -4.90 15.34 -30.88
C GLU A 68 -4.39 14.25 -31.82
N GLN A 69 -4.02 14.62 -33.05
CA GLN A 69 -3.40 13.72 -34.03
C GLN A 69 -1.85 13.64 -33.87
N LYS A 70 -1.30 14.25 -32.81
CA LYS A 70 0.15 14.34 -32.53
C LYS A 70 0.94 15.13 -33.59
N ASP A 71 0.28 15.93 -34.39
CA ASP A 71 0.93 16.87 -35.32
C ASP A 71 1.23 18.19 -34.58
N THR A 72 2.31 18.15 -33.81
CA THR A 72 2.75 19.28 -32.97
C THR A 72 3.22 20.47 -33.80
N ALA A 73 3.73 20.25 -35.01
CA ALA A 73 4.18 21.33 -35.90
C ALA A 73 3.01 22.18 -36.35
N ASN A 74 1.95 21.57 -36.88
CA ASN A 74 0.75 22.31 -37.28
C ASN A 74 -0.03 22.87 -36.06
N ALA A 75 -0.06 22.14 -34.93
CA ALA A 75 -0.66 22.65 -33.69
C ALA A 75 0.02 23.95 -33.24
N ASN A 76 1.35 24.00 -33.23
CA ASN A 76 2.13 25.19 -32.90
C ASN A 76 1.87 26.33 -33.87
N LEU A 77 1.86 26.02 -35.18
CA LEU A 77 1.58 27.03 -36.22
C LEU A 77 0.21 27.72 -36.02
N PHE A 78 -0.82 26.92 -35.79
CA PHE A 78 -2.19 27.44 -35.59
C PHE A 78 -2.35 28.15 -34.25
N ALA A 79 -1.63 27.76 -33.20
CA ALA A 79 -1.58 28.50 -31.94
C ALA A 79 -0.99 29.91 -32.13
N ASN A 80 0.10 30.01 -32.89
CA ASN A 80 0.70 31.32 -33.23
C ASN A 80 -0.24 32.18 -34.08
N TYR A 81 -0.93 31.61 -35.10
CA TYR A 81 -1.94 32.32 -35.85
C TYR A 81 -3.09 32.82 -34.97
N ALA A 82 -3.52 32.03 -34.00
CA ALA A 82 -4.56 32.43 -33.04
C ALA A 82 -4.10 33.62 -32.18
N ASN A 83 -2.82 33.59 -31.75
CA ASN A 83 -2.23 34.67 -30.95
C ASN A 83 -2.17 35.99 -31.76
N GLU A 84 -1.82 35.93 -33.06
CA GLU A 84 -1.85 37.08 -33.95
C GLU A 84 -3.24 37.60 -34.21
N ALA A 85 -4.25 36.71 -34.26
CA ALA A 85 -5.66 37.05 -34.46
C ALA A 85 -6.33 37.61 -33.21
N GLY A 86 -5.80 37.36 -32.02
CA GLY A 86 -6.33 37.82 -30.73
C GLY A 86 -6.45 39.31 -30.61
N LYS A 87 -7.33 39.76 -29.74
CA LYS A 87 -7.54 41.18 -29.44
C LYS A 87 -7.49 41.41 -27.93
N PRO A 88 -6.44 42.05 -27.42
CA PRO A 88 -5.23 42.54 -28.11
C PRO A 88 -4.40 41.41 -28.73
N LYS A 89 -3.60 41.76 -29.75
CA LYS A 89 -2.66 40.80 -30.35
C LYS A 89 -1.67 40.28 -29.30
N TYR A 90 -1.33 38.99 -29.41
CA TYR A 90 -0.40 38.30 -28.49
C TYR A 90 -0.82 38.27 -27.01
N GLN A 91 -2.13 38.45 -26.75
CA GLN A 91 -2.73 38.37 -25.40
C GLN A 91 -3.93 37.44 -25.37
N TYR A 92 -3.99 36.45 -26.25
CA TYR A 92 -5.10 35.51 -26.32
C TYR A 92 -4.79 34.23 -25.52
N ALA A 93 -5.30 34.20 -24.28
CA ALA A 93 -5.03 33.11 -23.34
C ALA A 93 -5.21 31.69 -23.90
N PRO A 94 -6.27 31.35 -24.67
CA PRO A 94 -6.43 30.02 -25.23
C PRO A 94 -5.32 29.59 -26.21
N ALA A 95 -4.68 30.54 -26.91
CA ALA A 95 -3.52 30.25 -27.76
C ALA A 95 -2.30 29.87 -26.93
N TYR A 96 -2.06 30.52 -25.79
CA TYR A 96 -1.00 30.18 -24.88
C TYR A 96 -1.25 28.85 -24.17
N LEU A 97 -2.51 28.51 -23.87
CA LEU A 97 -2.84 27.15 -23.38
C LEU A 97 -2.44 26.08 -24.42
N LEU A 98 -2.76 26.33 -25.69
CA LEU A 98 -2.41 25.42 -26.77
C LEU A 98 -0.88 25.31 -26.97
N LEU A 99 -0.13 26.42 -26.91
CA LEU A 99 1.33 26.41 -26.96
C LEU A 99 1.93 25.61 -25.80
N GLY A 100 1.38 25.77 -24.60
CA GLY A 100 1.75 24.98 -23.43
C GLY A 100 1.45 23.49 -23.62
N ASP A 101 0.31 23.14 -24.19
CA ASP A 101 -0.07 21.75 -24.48
C ASP A 101 0.87 21.12 -25.54
N VAL A 102 1.28 21.88 -26.53
CA VAL A 102 2.28 21.43 -27.53
C VAL A 102 3.62 21.13 -26.85
N GLU A 103 4.16 22.05 -26.05
CA GLU A 103 5.40 21.85 -25.33
C GLU A 103 5.31 20.67 -24.34
N ALA A 104 4.20 20.54 -23.62
CA ALA A 104 3.97 19.42 -22.72
C ALA A 104 3.97 18.06 -23.44
N SER A 105 3.52 18.03 -24.70
CA SER A 105 3.46 16.80 -25.51
C SER A 105 4.82 16.24 -25.88
N TYR A 106 5.86 17.06 -25.91
CA TYR A 106 7.25 16.60 -26.15
C TYR A 106 7.84 15.86 -24.95
N GLY A 107 7.31 16.06 -23.75
CA GLY A 107 7.71 15.33 -22.53
C GLY A 107 9.10 15.67 -22.00
N THR A 108 9.81 16.63 -22.56
CA THR A 108 11.24 16.91 -22.29
C THR A 108 11.47 17.98 -21.23
N ASP A 109 10.67 19.03 -21.23
CA ASP A 109 10.85 20.16 -20.29
C ASP A 109 9.51 20.77 -19.87
N GLY A 110 9.07 20.41 -18.69
CA GLY A 110 7.88 21.03 -18.08
C GLY A 110 7.99 22.53 -17.85
N GLY A 111 9.21 23.08 -17.80
CA GLY A 111 9.46 24.50 -17.58
C GLY A 111 8.98 25.40 -18.74
N LYS A 112 9.20 24.99 -19.99
CA LYS A 112 8.70 25.75 -21.17
C LYS A 112 7.17 25.74 -21.21
N ALA A 113 6.57 24.56 -21.02
CA ALA A 113 5.11 24.44 -20.97
C ALA A 113 4.53 25.31 -19.83
N ALA A 114 5.13 25.25 -18.64
CA ALA A 114 4.77 26.11 -17.51
C ALA A 114 4.88 27.61 -17.82
N GLY A 115 5.90 28.01 -18.60
CA GLY A 115 6.05 29.38 -19.09
C GLY A 115 4.85 29.86 -19.91
N TYR A 116 4.39 29.04 -20.87
CA TYR A 116 3.20 29.37 -21.67
C TYR A 116 1.91 29.38 -20.82
N TYR A 117 1.75 28.46 -19.91
CA TYR A 117 0.59 28.46 -19.00
C TYR A 117 0.57 29.69 -18.07
N ASN A 118 1.73 30.17 -17.60
CA ASN A 118 1.81 31.44 -16.87
C ASN A 118 1.35 32.63 -17.72
N GLN A 119 1.70 32.63 -19.01
CA GLN A 119 1.18 33.69 -19.92
C GLN A 119 -0.35 33.58 -20.10
N ALA A 120 -0.89 32.37 -20.25
CA ALA A 120 -2.32 32.15 -20.30
C ALA A 120 -3.02 32.68 -19.04
N ILE A 121 -2.47 32.37 -17.84
CA ILE A 121 -3.01 32.87 -16.56
C ILE A 121 -2.94 34.41 -16.48
N ALA A 122 -1.83 35.00 -16.94
CA ALA A 122 -1.67 36.44 -16.91
C ALA A 122 -2.71 37.17 -17.79
N PHE A 123 -3.12 36.58 -18.94
CA PHE A 123 -4.10 37.16 -19.85
C PHE A 123 -5.55 36.80 -19.52
N ASP A 124 -5.78 35.67 -18.85
CA ASP A 124 -7.09 35.27 -18.34
C ASP A 124 -6.93 34.55 -16.98
N PRO A 125 -6.84 35.32 -15.89
CA PRO A 125 -6.68 34.75 -14.55
C PRO A 125 -7.94 34.05 -14.05
N THR A 126 -9.09 34.21 -14.70
CA THR A 126 -10.34 33.56 -14.30
C THR A 126 -10.52 32.17 -14.91
N ASN A 127 -9.62 31.76 -15.81
CA ASN A 127 -9.66 30.46 -16.44
C ASN A 127 -8.83 29.43 -15.59
N PRO A 128 -9.50 28.45 -14.99
CA PRO A 128 -8.79 27.45 -14.13
C PRO A 128 -7.83 26.54 -14.91
N GLU A 129 -8.02 26.39 -16.23
CA GLU A 129 -7.20 25.50 -17.07
C GLU A 129 -5.70 25.85 -17.02
N GLY A 130 -5.38 27.16 -17.04
CA GLY A 130 -4.01 27.61 -16.96
C GLY A 130 -3.30 27.14 -15.71
N TYR A 131 -3.95 27.27 -14.55
CA TYR A 131 -3.42 26.84 -13.25
C TYR A 131 -3.30 25.33 -13.16
N LYS A 132 -4.34 24.59 -13.55
CA LYS A 132 -4.37 23.12 -13.53
C LYS A 132 -3.27 22.53 -14.41
N LYS A 133 -3.15 23.01 -15.64
CA LYS A 133 -2.12 22.56 -16.59
C LYS A 133 -0.72 22.92 -16.13
N TRP A 134 -0.52 24.12 -15.57
CA TRP A 134 0.75 24.51 -14.97
C TRP A 134 1.14 23.55 -13.85
N ALA A 135 0.22 23.30 -12.91
CA ALA A 135 0.46 22.39 -11.80
C ALA A 135 0.77 20.96 -12.29
N LEU A 136 0.05 20.50 -13.31
CA LEU A 136 0.24 19.16 -13.87
C LEU A 136 1.62 18.96 -14.48
N VAL A 137 2.17 19.93 -15.21
CA VAL A 137 3.53 19.80 -15.78
C VAL A 137 4.62 20.00 -14.73
N TYR A 138 4.35 20.85 -13.74
CA TYR A 138 5.36 21.19 -12.71
C TYR A 138 5.44 20.19 -11.55
N ARG A 139 4.44 19.30 -11.40
CA ARG A 139 4.39 18.31 -10.29
C ARG A 139 5.61 17.42 -10.17
N LYS A 140 6.27 17.09 -11.29
CA LYS A 140 7.48 16.27 -11.28
C LYS A 140 8.73 17.05 -10.83
N ILE A 141 8.70 18.37 -10.94
CA ILE A 141 9.78 19.27 -10.53
C ILE A 141 9.61 19.62 -9.06
N SER A 142 8.42 20.07 -8.68
CA SER A 142 8.09 20.44 -7.31
C SER A 142 6.58 20.32 -7.06
N PRO A 143 6.11 19.21 -6.46
CA PRO A 143 4.70 19.05 -6.10
C PRO A 143 4.17 20.17 -5.21
N SER A 144 4.98 20.68 -4.28
CA SER A 144 4.61 21.75 -3.38
C SER A 144 4.37 23.09 -4.11
N GLN A 145 5.19 23.41 -5.12
CA GLN A 145 4.96 24.60 -5.95
C GLN A 145 3.73 24.42 -6.86
N ALA A 146 3.50 23.20 -7.35
CA ALA A 146 2.30 22.88 -8.11
C ALA A 146 1.03 23.06 -7.24
N ALA A 147 1.05 22.58 -6.01
CA ALA A 147 -0.02 22.80 -5.05
C ALA A 147 -0.23 24.30 -4.75
N LYS A 148 0.85 25.06 -4.55
CA LYS A 148 0.79 26.49 -4.33
C LYS A 148 0.16 27.22 -5.52
N LYS A 149 0.49 26.85 -6.74
CA LYS A 149 -0.12 27.44 -7.96
C LYS A 149 -1.63 27.22 -7.99
N LEU A 150 -2.10 26.05 -7.55
CA LEU A 150 -3.54 25.78 -7.42
C LEU A 150 -4.18 26.59 -6.28
N GLN A 151 -3.46 26.85 -5.18
CA GLN A 151 -3.94 27.76 -4.14
C GLN A 151 -4.09 29.19 -4.65
N ASP A 152 -3.15 29.67 -5.50
CA ASP A 152 -3.25 30.98 -6.14
C ASP A 152 -4.50 31.08 -7.03
N MET A 153 -4.99 29.97 -7.57
CA MET A 153 -6.25 29.92 -8.35
C MET A 153 -7.48 30.29 -7.52
N LYS A 154 -7.47 30.02 -6.21
CA LYS A 154 -8.63 30.18 -5.32
C LYS A 154 -9.23 31.59 -5.35
N ALA A 155 -8.38 32.61 -5.47
CA ALA A 155 -8.81 34.00 -5.49
C ALA A 155 -9.52 34.40 -6.79
N ASN A 156 -9.22 33.73 -7.90
CA ASN A 156 -9.64 34.12 -9.26
C ASN A 156 -10.69 33.19 -9.87
N CYS A 157 -10.82 31.97 -9.37
CA CYS A 157 -11.72 30.94 -9.92
C CYS A 157 -12.64 30.40 -8.81
N PRO A 158 -13.65 31.18 -8.38
CA PRO A 158 -14.60 30.74 -7.37
C PRO A 158 -15.44 29.55 -7.87
N GLY A 159 -15.63 28.55 -7.01
CA GLY A 159 -16.43 27.35 -7.35
C GLY A 159 -15.61 26.12 -7.72
N GLU A 160 -14.32 26.26 -7.96
CA GLU A 160 -13.40 25.12 -8.16
C GLU A 160 -13.06 24.45 -6.83
N ASP A 161 -13.03 23.13 -6.80
CA ASP A 161 -12.56 22.37 -5.64
C ASP A 161 -11.02 22.32 -5.65
N ILE A 162 -10.44 23.28 -4.94
CA ILE A 162 -8.99 23.46 -4.91
C ILE A 162 -8.33 22.32 -4.14
N ASP A 163 -8.95 21.84 -3.06
CA ASP A 163 -8.38 20.80 -2.21
C ASP A 163 -8.32 19.47 -2.98
N ALA A 164 -9.35 19.11 -3.71
CA ALA A 164 -9.34 17.95 -4.60
C ALA A 164 -8.28 18.08 -5.72
N ALA A 165 -8.16 19.26 -6.34
CA ALA A 165 -7.15 19.49 -7.37
C ALA A 165 -5.72 19.38 -6.83
N ILE A 166 -5.44 19.87 -5.62
CA ILE A 166 -4.15 19.73 -4.95
C ILE A 166 -3.89 18.28 -4.60
N ALA A 167 -4.89 17.58 -4.04
CA ALA A 167 -4.78 16.16 -3.72
C ALA A 167 -4.40 15.33 -4.94
N HIS A 168 -5.04 15.57 -6.08
CA HIS A 168 -4.72 14.91 -7.36
C HIS A 168 -3.26 15.14 -7.78
N ILE A 169 -2.73 16.35 -7.64
CA ILE A 169 -1.29 16.62 -7.92
C ILE A 169 -0.37 15.76 -7.05
N TYR A 170 -0.66 15.65 -5.76
CA TYR A 170 0.12 14.82 -4.85
C TYR A 170 -0.01 13.32 -5.16
N MET A 171 -1.20 12.84 -5.53
CA MET A 171 -1.38 11.46 -6.02
C MET A 171 -0.51 11.17 -7.23
N LEU A 172 -0.49 12.06 -8.22
CA LEU A 172 0.35 11.93 -9.41
C LEU A 172 1.85 12.05 -9.13
N ALA A 173 2.21 12.68 -8.02
CA ALA A 173 3.60 12.78 -7.52
C ALA A 173 4.01 11.57 -6.65
N GLY A 174 3.08 10.69 -6.28
CA GLY A 174 3.33 9.54 -5.40
C GLY A 174 3.34 9.89 -3.91
N ASP A 175 2.89 11.08 -3.53
CA ASP A 175 2.78 11.50 -2.12
C ASP A 175 1.35 11.26 -1.60
N GLU A 176 1.08 10.01 -1.22
CA GLU A 176 -0.24 9.58 -0.75
C GLU A 176 -0.66 10.29 0.54
N LYS A 177 0.29 10.66 1.39
CA LYS A 177 0.01 11.37 2.64
C LYS A 177 -0.54 12.77 2.37
N GLN A 178 0.16 13.56 1.54
CA GLN A 178 -0.30 14.90 1.17
C GLN A 178 -1.59 14.85 0.35
N ALA A 179 -1.77 13.82 -0.47
CA ALA A 179 -3.00 13.60 -1.20
C ALA A 179 -4.18 13.38 -0.24
N TYR A 180 -4.02 12.47 0.73
CA TYR A 180 -5.04 12.25 1.76
C TYR A 180 -5.37 13.52 2.54
N GLU A 181 -4.36 14.25 3.04
CA GLU A 181 -4.55 15.47 3.84
C GLU A 181 -5.36 16.55 3.10
N ASN A 182 -5.32 16.56 1.77
CA ASN A 182 -6.09 17.50 0.96
C ASN A 182 -7.46 16.93 0.57
N TYR A 183 -7.57 15.64 0.20
CA TYR A 183 -8.89 15.03 -0.02
C TYR A 183 -9.78 15.06 1.23
N ALA A 184 -9.21 14.93 2.42
CA ALA A 184 -9.95 15.01 3.68
C ALA A 184 -10.62 16.38 3.94
N LYS A 185 -10.14 17.45 3.25
CA LYS A 185 -10.74 18.80 3.30
C LYS A 185 -11.80 19.03 2.22
N ALA A 186 -11.77 18.24 1.15
CA ALA A 186 -12.68 18.36 0.04
C ALA A 186 -14.11 17.89 0.42
N ASP A 187 -15.11 18.48 -0.25
CA ASP A 187 -16.48 18.01 -0.10
C ASP A 187 -16.69 16.71 -0.88
N ILE A 188 -16.74 15.59 -0.18
CA ILE A 188 -16.86 14.24 -0.75
C ILE A 188 -18.06 14.10 -1.72
N ASN A 189 -19.13 14.88 -1.52
CA ASN A 189 -20.32 14.82 -2.38
C ASN A 189 -20.11 15.52 -3.73
N LYS A 190 -19.03 16.29 -3.87
CA LYS A 190 -18.66 16.98 -5.13
C LYS A 190 -17.55 16.27 -5.87
N LEU A 191 -16.91 15.27 -5.24
CA LEU A 191 -15.86 14.51 -5.87
C LEU A 191 -16.43 13.63 -6.99
N ASP A 192 -15.80 13.67 -8.15
CA ASP A 192 -16.08 12.73 -9.22
C ASP A 192 -15.50 11.34 -8.91
N LYS A 193 -15.81 10.36 -9.75
CA LYS A 193 -15.33 8.98 -9.62
C LYS A 193 -13.81 8.89 -9.54
N GLY A 194 -13.08 9.68 -10.33
CA GLY A 194 -11.62 9.69 -10.36
C GLY A 194 -11.05 10.14 -9.02
N ASN A 195 -11.52 11.27 -8.53
CA ASN A 195 -11.12 11.83 -7.23
C ASN A 195 -11.52 10.91 -6.07
N LEU A 196 -12.70 10.29 -6.10
CA LEU A 196 -13.10 9.30 -5.08
C LEU A 196 -12.19 8.07 -5.09
N ASN A 197 -11.77 7.60 -6.27
CA ASN A 197 -10.82 6.49 -6.37
C ASN A 197 -9.45 6.84 -5.75
N GLU A 198 -8.97 8.05 -6.00
CA GLU A 198 -7.72 8.54 -5.41
C GLU A 198 -7.86 8.75 -3.91
N PHE A 199 -8.98 9.29 -3.45
CA PHE A 199 -9.25 9.49 -2.03
C PHE A 199 -9.33 8.17 -1.27
N VAL A 200 -10.05 7.17 -1.78
CA VAL A 200 -10.12 5.86 -1.13
C VAL A 200 -8.75 5.19 -1.04
N ARG A 201 -7.94 5.31 -2.09
CA ARG A 201 -6.58 4.76 -2.10
C ARG A 201 -5.66 5.46 -1.12
N SER A 202 -5.56 6.78 -1.19
CA SER A 202 -4.69 7.55 -0.30
C SER A 202 -5.10 7.38 1.17
N SER A 203 -6.39 7.35 1.48
CA SER A 203 -6.88 7.09 2.83
C SER A 203 -6.50 5.70 3.32
N TYR A 204 -6.70 4.67 2.50
CA TYR A 204 -6.38 3.29 2.87
C TYR A 204 -4.87 3.10 3.12
N PHE A 205 -4.02 3.54 2.21
CA PHE A 205 -2.58 3.36 2.32
C PHE A 205 -1.93 4.23 3.40
N THR A 206 -2.62 5.28 3.86
CA THR A 206 -2.17 6.10 5.01
C THR A 206 -2.82 5.68 6.33
N GLY A 207 -3.61 4.60 6.35
CA GLY A 207 -4.21 4.04 7.57
C GLY A 207 -5.47 4.74 8.05
N HIS A 208 -6.07 5.61 7.24
CA HIS A 208 -7.32 6.31 7.57
C HIS A 208 -8.53 5.54 7.06
N PHE A 209 -8.77 4.38 7.68
CA PHE A 209 -9.73 3.40 7.15
C PHE A 209 -11.19 3.85 7.20
N ASP A 210 -11.59 4.70 8.15
CA ASP A 210 -12.95 5.27 8.18
C ASP A 210 -13.18 6.19 6.98
N ASP A 211 -12.20 7.03 6.61
CA ASP A 211 -12.27 7.88 5.44
C ASP A 211 -12.22 7.06 4.13
N ALA A 212 -11.39 6.02 4.09
CA ALA A 212 -11.36 5.08 2.97
C ALA A 212 -12.73 4.42 2.76
N LEU A 213 -13.37 3.96 3.83
CA LEU A 213 -14.70 3.37 3.75
C LEU A 213 -15.74 4.39 3.27
N ARG A 214 -15.73 5.60 3.84
CA ARG A 214 -16.65 6.68 3.44
C ARG A 214 -16.49 7.05 1.96
N ALA A 215 -15.25 7.16 1.48
CA ALA A 215 -14.97 7.46 0.07
C ALA A 215 -15.37 6.30 -0.86
N ALA A 216 -15.12 5.05 -0.46
CA ALA A 216 -15.55 3.88 -1.21
C ALA A 216 -17.09 3.80 -1.32
N GLU A 217 -17.81 4.04 -0.22
CA GLU A 217 -19.28 4.05 -0.21
C GLU A 217 -19.86 5.18 -1.08
N ALA A 218 -19.21 6.36 -1.08
CA ALA A 218 -19.59 7.45 -1.99
C ALA A 218 -19.38 7.03 -3.46
N GLY A 219 -18.27 6.40 -3.78
CA GLY A 219 -17.99 5.88 -5.11
C GLY A 219 -18.96 4.78 -5.55
N LEU A 220 -19.36 3.89 -4.64
CA LEU A 220 -20.34 2.82 -4.90
C LEU A 220 -21.76 3.34 -5.15
N LYS A 221 -22.12 4.55 -4.70
CA LYS A 221 -23.38 5.19 -5.10
C LYS A 221 -23.38 5.59 -6.57
N ILE A 222 -22.21 5.91 -7.13
CA ILE A 222 -22.03 6.26 -8.53
C ILE A 222 -21.90 5.01 -9.40
N GLU A 223 -21.03 4.07 -8.95
CA GLU A 223 -20.72 2.82 -9.66
C GLU A 223 -20.78 1.62 -8.69
N PRO A 224 -21.96 1.02 -8.47
CA PRO A 224 -22.10 -0.08 -7.50
C PRO A 224 -21.24 -1.31 -7.79
N ARG A 225 -20.86 -1.54 -9.06
CA ARG A 225 -20.07 -2.69 -9.52
C ARG A 225 -18.58 -2.39 -9.67
N ASN A 226 -18.12 -1.22 -9.23
CA ASN A 226 -16.71 -0.85 -9.32
C ASN A 226 -15.84 -1.72 -8.40
N ALA A 227 -14.85 -2.40 -9.01
CA ALA A 227 -13.99 -3.34 -8.31
C ALA A 227 -13.12 -2.68 -7.23
N VAL A 228 -12.58 -1.48 -7.50
CA VAL A 228 -11.69 -0.79 -6.56
C VAL A 228 -12.44 -0.37 -5.30
N PHE A 229 -13.64 0.19 -5.45
CA PHE A 229 -14.44 0.62 -4.29
C PHE A 229 -14.92 -0.57 -3.47
N ASN A 230 -15.40 -1.66 -4.10
CA ASN A 230 -15.81 -2.87 -3.36
C ASN A 230 -14.62 -3.51 -2.63
N ARG A 231 -13.46 -3.59 -3.29
CA ARG A 231 -12.23 -4.13 -2.73
C ARG A 231 -11.76 -3.35 -1.50
N LEU A 232 -11.63 -2.03 -1.64
CA LEU A 232 -11.12 -1.19 -0.55
C LEU A 232 -12.14 -1.01 0.57
N ALA A 233 -13.46 -1.07 0.30
CA ALA A 233 -14.48 -1.15 1.33
C ALA A 233 -14.38 -2.47 2.12
N MET A 234 -14.13 -3.59 1.45
CA MET A 234 -13.87 -4.88 2.11
C MET A 234 -12.68 -4.80 3.05
N PHE A 235 -11.54 -4.29 2.55
CA PHE A 235 -10.31 -4.17 3.34
C PHE A 235 -10.45 -3.17 4.49
N ALA A 236 -11.02 -1.99 4.24
CA ALA A 236 -11.23 -0.98 5.28
C ALA A 236 -12.13 -1.48 6.41
N ASN A 237 -13.21 -2.21 6.08
CA ASN A 237 -14.04 -2.83 7.11
C ASN A 237 -13.28 -3.89 7.93
N TYR A 238 -12.38 -4.67 7.32
CA TYR A 238 -11.52 -5.61 8.04
C TYR A 238 -10.59 -4.87 9.02
N GLU A 239 -9.90 -3.82 8.57
CA GLU A 239 -8.99 -3.03 9.41
C GLU A 239 -9.74 -2.33 10.56
N LEU A 240 -10.97 -1.90 10.33
CA LEU A 240 -11.88 -1.36 11.35
C LEU A 240 -12.51 -2.44 12.26
N LYS A 241 -12.16 -3.72 12.06
CA LYS A 241 -12.71 -4.88 12.79
C LYS A 241 -14.23 -5.04 12.64
N LYS A 242 -14.79 -4.50 11.57
CA LYS A 242 -16.22 -4.65 11.18
C LYS A 242 -16.37 -5.88 10.28
N TYR A 243 -16.07 -7.07 10.81
CA TYR A 243 -15.90 -8.30 10.02
C TYR A 243 -17.14 -8.75 9.26
N ASP A 244 -18.34 -8.61 9.84
CA ASP A 244 -19.59 -8.93 9.13
C ASP A 244 -19.83 -7.99 7.94
N ALA A 245 -19.54 -6.70 8.11
CA ALA A 245 -19.59 -5.74 7.01
C ALA A 245 -18.54 -6.09 5.95
N ALA A 246 -17.30 -6.41 6.33
CA ALA A 246 -16.27 -6.87 5.40
C ALA A 246 -16.73 -8.11 4.61
N LYS A 247 -17.36 -9.10 5.28
CA LYS A 247 -17.92 -10.30 4.63
C LYS A 247 -18.99 -9.95 3.58
N SER A 248 -19.81 -8.94 3.82
CA SER A 248 -20.82 -8.52 2.83
C SER A 248 -20.19 -8.00 1.54
N TYR A 249 -19.00 -7.40 1.61
CA TYR A 249 -18.26 -6.94 0.44
C TYR A 249 -17.51 -8.07 -0.30
N ILE A 250 -17.23 -9.22 0.34
CA ILE A 250 -16.63 -10.38 -0.33
C ILE A 250 -17.49 -10.80 -1.53
N HIS A 251 -18.79 -11.03 -1.30
CA HIS A 251 -19.69 -11.43 -2.39
C HIS A 251 -19.76 -10.37 -3.49
N LYS A 252 -19.91 -9.10 -3.12
CA LYS A 252 -19.95 -7.99 -4.08
C LYS A 252 -18.69 -7.92 -4.93
N TYR A 253 -17.51 -8.02 -4.27
CA TYR A 253 -16.23 -7.91 -4.95
C TYR A 253 -15.97 -9.08 -5.91
N PHE A 254 -16.14 -10.33 -5.45
CA PHE A 254 -15.80 -11.49 -6.27
C PHE A 254 -16.85 -11.87 -7.31
N ASN A 255 -18.13 -11.55 -7.09
CA ASN A 255 -19.22 -12.04 -7.94
C ASN A 255 -19.99 -10.96 -8.71
N GLU A 256 -19.92 -9.70 -8.27
CA GLU A 256 -20.74 -8.63 -8.84
C GLU A 256 -19.92 -7.53 -9.55
N THR A 257 -18.58 -7.51 -9.41
CA THR A 257 -17.76 -6.46 -10.03
C THR A 257 -17.50 -6.73 -11.51
N ASP A 258 -17.30 -5.66 -12.27
CA ASP A 258 -16.98 -5.72 -13.68
C ASP A 258 -15.46 -5.84 -13.89
N SER A 259 -15.03 -6.84 -14.69
CA SER A 259 -13.65 -6.98 -15.18
C SER A 259 -12.55 -7.02 -14.09
N ALA A 260 -12.87 -7.47 -12.87
CA ALA A 260 -11.89 -7.59 -11.80
C ALA A 260 -10.91 -8.73 -12.07
N LYS A 261 -9.63 -8.48 -11.85
CA LYS A 261 -8.58 -9.51 -11.75
C LYS A 261 -8.26 -9.69 -10.30
N PHE A 262 -8.57 -10.84 -9.75
CA PHE A 262 -8.31 -11.16 -8.37
C PHE A 262 -6.86 -11.60 -8.18
N SER A 263 -6.22 -11.09 -7.13
CA SER A 263 -4.84 -11.39 -6.78
C SER A 263 -4.75 -12.29 -5.55
N GLU A 264 -3.55 -12.79 -5.27
CA GLU A 264 -3.25 -13.48 -4.02
C GLU A 264 -3.58 -12.65 -2.78
N TYR A 265 -3.42 -11.33 -2.88
CA TYR A 265 -3.69 -10.40 -1.79
C TYR A 265 -5.18 -10.31 -1.45
N ASP A 266 -6.05 -10.37 -2.48
CA ASP A 266 -7.50 -10.36 -2.28
C ASP A 266 -7.98 -11.59 -1.54
N HIS A 267 -7.50 -12.77 -1.96
CA HIS A 267 -7.82 -14.04 -1.31
C HIS A 267 -7.22 -14.13 0.09
N PHE A 268 -6.01 -13.60 0.29
CA PHE A 268 -5.39 -13.57 1.62
C PHE A 268 -6.21 -12.72 2.61
N TYR A 269 -6.64 -11.50 2.22
CA TYR A 269 -7.51 -10.68 3.08
C TYR A 269 -8.87 -11.34 3.33
N THR A 270 -9.41 -11.99 2.32
CA THR A 270 -10.66 -12.75 2.46
C THR A 270 -10.50 -13.89 3.47
N ALA A 271 -9.38 -14.59 3.44
CA ALA A 271 -9.06 -15.62 4.44
C ALA A 271 -8.98 -15.03 5.86
N LEU A 272 -8.34 -13.86 6.02
CA LEU A 272 -8.28 -13.17 7.31
C LEU A 272 -9.66 -12.73 7.83
N ILE A 273 -10.55 -12.30 6.95
CA ILE A 273 -11.95 -11.97 7.31
C ILE A 273 -12.67 -13.23 7.80
N TYR A 274 -12.57 -14.34 7.08
CA TYR A 274 -13.16 -15.61 7.51
C TYR A 274 -12.53 -16.15 8.80
N GLN A 275 -11.22 -15.92 9.00
CA GLN A 275 -10.54 -16.26 10.25
C GLN A 275 -11.13 -15.49 11.44
N ALA A 276 -11.36 -14.18 11.27
CA ALA A 276 -11.95 -13.35 12.31
C ALA A 276 -13.41 -13.72 12.64
N LEU A 277 -14.13 -14.28 11.66
CA LEU A 277 -15.49 -14.79 11.78
C LEU A 277 -15.56 -16.27 12.19
N GLU A 278 -14.43 -16.92 12.43
CA GLU A 278 -14.30 -18.34 12.77
C GLU A 278 -14.89 -19.31 11.72
N ASP A 279 -15.03 -18.85 10.48
CA ASP A 279 -15.48 -19.64 9.33
C ASP A 279 -14.28 -20.39 8.71
N LYS A 280 -13.88 -21.49 9.38
CA LYS A 280 -12.67 -22.24 9.04
C LYS A 280 -12.66 -22.80 7.62
N ALA A 281 -13.80 -23.30 7.15
CA ALA A 281 -13.89 -23.91 5.83
C ALA A 281 -13.57 -22.90 4.71
N ASN A 282 -14.20 -21.74 4.76
CA ASN A 282 -13.94 -20.67 3.80
C ASN A 282 -12.54 -20.06 3.99
N MET A 283 -12.06 -19.91 5.23
CA MET A 283 -10.73 -19.42 5.53
C MET A 283 -9.64 -20.24 4.82
N TYR A 284 -9.63 -21.56 5.00
CA TYR A 284 -8.62 -22.42 4.37
C TYR A 284 -8.76 -22.46 2.84
N ALA A 285 -9.97 -22.48 2.31
CA ALA A 285 -10.20 -22.40 0.88
C ALA A 285 -9.64 -21.11 0.25
N GLU A 286 -9.75 -19.99 0.94
CA GLU A 286 -9.21 -18.72 0.46
C GLU A 286 -7.67 -18.65 0.60
N TYR A 287 -7.08 -19.24 1.64
CA TYR A 287 -5.63 -19.40 1.74
C TYR A 287 -5.07 -20.25 0.59
N ASP A 288 -5.74 -21.35 0.22
CA ASP A 288 -5.31 -22.20 -0.89
C ASP A 288 -5.35 -21.44 -2.22
N LYS A 289 -6.39 -20.63 -2.45
CA LYS A 289 -6.46 -19.76 -3.63
C LYS A 289 -5.32 -18.72 -3.63
N ALA A 290 -5.05 -18.07 -2.48
CA ALA A 290 -3.95 -17.13 -2.36
C ALA A 290 -2.61 -17.80 -2.70
N LEU A 291 -2.34 -18.99 -2.15
CA LEU A 291 -1.12 -19.76 -2.43
C LEU A 291 -1.00 -20.20 -3.90
N SER A 292 -2.12 -20.43 -4.58
CA SER A 292 -2.13 -20.80 -6.00
C SER A 292 -1.80 -19.63 -6.93
N LEU A 293 -2.07 -18.40 -6.52
CA LEU A 293 -1.88 -17.17 -7.31
C LEU A 293 -0.54 -16.49 -7.05
N VAL A 294 0.09 -16.75 -5.90
CA VAL A 294 1.32 -16.06 -5.50
C VAL A 294 2.49 -16.38 -6.44
N ASN A 295 3.19 -15.32 -6.86
CA ASN A 295 4.37 -15.35 -7.73
C ASN A 295 5.40 -14.30 -7.29
N ASP A 296 6.51 -14.14 -8.01
CA ASP A 296 7.62 -13.25 -7.63
C ASP A 296 7.23 -11.77 -7.55
N SER A 297 6.26 -11.34 -8.37
CA SER A 297 5.76 -9.95 -8.38
C SER A 297 4.65 -9.69 -7.37
N SER A 298 4.19 -10.70 -6.64
CA SER A 298 3.10 -10.61 -5.66
C SER A 298 3.41 -9.63 -4.53
N MET A 299 2.39 -8.88 -4.10
CA MET A 299 2.48 -7.95 -2.96
C MET A 299 2.76 -8.70 -1.67
N ILE A 300 2.06 -9.80 -1.43
CA ILE A 300 2.33 -10.68 -0.30
C ILE A 300 3.19 -11.86 -0.75
N LYS A 301 4.23 -12.15 -0.01
CA LYS A 301 5.14 -13.24 -0.35
C LYS A 301 4.61 -14.59 0.14
N ARG A 302 4.94 -15.65 -0.60
CA ARG A 302 4.49 -17.02 -0.32
C ARG A 302 4.74 -17.45 1.13
N HIS A 303 5.92 -17.15 1.67
CA HIS A 303 6.26 -17.50 3.05
C HIS A 303 5.34 -16.81 4.08
N ALA A 304 4.90 -15.57 3.85
CA ALA A 304 3.98 -14.89 4.76
C ALA A 304 2.60 -15.56 4.78
N ILE A 305 2.08 -15.99 3.63
CA ILE A 305 0.82 -16.74 3.54
C ILE A 305 0.97 -18.08 4.27
N LEU A 306 2.04 -18.84 3.99
CA LEU A 306 2.30 -20.14 4.63
C LEU A 306 2.41 -20.05 6.15
N LYS A 307 3.06 -18.98 6.66
CA LYS A 307 3.12 -18.72 8.10
C LYS A 307 1.73 -18.50 8.69
N SER A 308 0.90 -17.68 8.06
CA SER A 308 -0.48 -17.43 8.50
C SER A 308 -1.34 -18.69 8.50
N VAL A 309 -1.19 -19.52 7.48
CA VAL A 309 -1.88 -20.83 7.40
C VAL A 309 -1.44 -21.75 8.53
N SER A 310 -0.12 -21.85 8.78
CA SER A 310 0.41 -22.64 9.88
C SER A 310 -0.11 -22.18 11.24
N ASP A 311 -0.10 -20.89 11.48
CA ASP A 311 -0.61 -20.30 12.74
C ASP A 311 -2.11 -20.57 12.94
N SER A 312 -2.89 -20.53 11.86
CA SER A 312 -4.32 -20.88 11.89
C SER A 312 -4.54 -22.35 12.28
N TYR A 313 -3.81 -23.27 11.65
CA TYR A 313 -3.89 -24.69 12.02
C TYR A 313 -3.39 -24.94 13.45
N LEU A 314 -2.36 -24.20 13.90
CA LEU A 314 -1.87 -24.31 15.27
C LEU A 314 -2.89 -23.81 16.31
N LYS A 315 -3.65 -22.76 15.97
CA LYS A 315 -4.78 -22.27 16.79
C LYS A 315 -5.88 -23.34 16.88
N ASP A 316 -6.12 -24.03 15.79
CA ASP A 316 -7.13 -25.10 15.68
C ASP A 316 -6.67 -26.44 16.26
N LEU A 317 -5.44 -26.51 16.78
CA LEU A 317 -4.79 -27.73 17.29
C LEU A 317 -4.64 -28.84 16.22
N ALA A 318 -4.68 -28.46 14.94
CA ALA A 318 -4.43 -29.35 13.80
C ALA A 318 -2.93 -29.42 13.48
N PHE A 319 -2.19 -30.06 14.39
CA PHE A 319 -0.72 -30.00 14.45
C PHE A 319 0.00 -30.56 13.22
N ASP A 320 -0.51 -31.63 12.60
CA ASP A 320 0.11 -32.20 11.39
C ASP A 320 0.11 -31.17 10.25
N ASN A 321 -1.01 -30.46 10.06
CA ASN A 321 -1.09 -29.39 9.08
C ASN A 321 -0.24 -28.18 9.50
N ALA A 322 -0.28 -27.77 10.77
CA ALA A 322 0.52 -26.64 11.26
C ALA A 322 2.02 -26.86 10.97
N ILE A 323 2.55 -28.04 11.28
CA ILE A 323 3.96 -28.40 11.01
C ILE A 323 4.25 -28.44 9.52
N LYS A 324 3.39 -29.05 8.69
CA LYS A 324 3.56 -29.10 7.24
C LYS A 324 3.73 -27.70 6.65
N TYR A 325 2.78 -26.82 6.93
CA TYR A 325 2.83 -25.44 6.41
C TYR A 325 3.96 -24.61 7.01
N TYR A 326 4.36 -24.89 8.26
CA TYR A 326 5.53 -24.23 8.87
C TYR A 326 6.84 -24.67 8.20
N GLN A 327 6.98 -25.94 7.88
CA GLN A 327 8.14 -26.46 7.14
C GLN A 327 8.20 -25.88 5.72
N ASP A 328 7.07 -25.79 5.03
CA ASP A 328 6.97 -25.12 3.72
C ASP A 328 7.35 -23.63 3.82
N TYR A 329 6.95 -22.97 4.91
CA TYR A 329 7.38 -21.60 5.22
C TYR A 329 8.89 -21.50 5.36
N LEU A 330 9.50 -22.35 6.17
CA LEU A 330 10.96 -22.36 6.38
C LEU A 330 11.72 -22.63 5.06
N ALA A 331 11.19 -23.50 4.22
CA ALA A 331 11.82 -23.89 2.96
C ALA A 331 11.83 -22.74 1.91
N CYS A 332 10.83 -21.85 1.93
CA CYS A 332 10.69 -20.79 0.94
C CYS A 332 11.08 -19.39 1.46
N LYS A 333 11.36 -19.22 2.74
CA LYS A 333 11.82 -17.97 3.31
C LYS A 333 13.27 -17.70 2.92
N PRO A 334 13.60 -16.54 2.31
CA PRO A 334 14.96 -16.28 1.81
C PRO A 334 16.05 -16.31 2.89
N GLU A 335 15.75 -15.75 4.07
CA GLU A 335 16.66 -15.69 5.21
C GLU A 335 15.93 -16.12 6.46
N LEU A 336 16.43 -17.17 7.10
CA LEU A 336 15.94 -17.65 8.38
C LEU A 336 16.64 -16.91 9.52
N ASN A 337 15.91 -16.68 10.61
CA ASN A 337 16.43 -16.12 11.85
C ASN A 337 16.16 -17.06 13.04
N SER A 338 16.57 -16.65 14.23
CA SER A 338 16.36 -17.44 15.46
C SER A 338 14.89 -17.71 15.75
N ASP A 339 14.01 -16.72 15.48
CA ASP A 339 12.58 -16.83 15.77
C ASP A 339 11.90 -17.91 14.93
N ASP A 340 12.41 -18.17 13.72
CA ASP A 340 11.91 -19.23 12.84
C ASP A 340 12.17 -20.62 13.45
N GLN A 341 13.34 -20.83 14.03
CA GLN A 341 13.68 -22.09 14.72
C GLN A 341 12.93 -22.21 16.04
N GLU A 342 12.81 -21.12 16.77
CA GLU A 342 12.02 -21.07 18.00
C GLU A 342 10.54 -21.38 17.72
N GLY A 343 9.99 -20.84 16.64
CA GLY A 343 8.62 -21.10 16.21
C GLY A 343 8.37 -22.58 15.95
N LEU A 344 9.30 -23.25 15.25
CA LEU A 344 9.23 -24.70 15.02
C LEU A 344 9.25 -25.48 16.36
N ALA A 345 10.16 -25.13 17.26
CA ALA A 345 10.24 -25.75 18.58
C ALA A 345 8.95 -25.58 19.39
N LYS A 346 8.37 -24.37 19.37
CA LYS A 346 7.10 -24.05 20.05
C LYS A 346 5.92 -24.86 19.51
N ILE A 347 5.85 -25.09 18.20
CA ILE A 347 4.78 -25.93 17.60
C ILE A 347 4.92 -27.37 18.12
N TYR A 348 6.11 -27.96 18.06
CA TYR A 348 6.33 -29.32 18.58
C TYR A 348 6.05 -29.42 20.08
N SER A 349 6.48 -28.43 20.87
CA SER A 349 6.21 -28.39 22.32
C SER A 349 4.70 -28.32 22.62
N LYS A 350 3.95 -27.48 21.89
CA LYS A 350 2.49 -27.38 22.06
C LYS A 350 1.78 -28.67 21.63
N TRP A 351 2.27 -29.31 20.58
CA TRP A 351 1.76 -30.63 20.18
C TRP A 351 2.00 -31.68 21.26
N ALA A 352 3.20 -31.73 21.81
CA ALA A 352 3.56 -32.66 22.90
C ALA A 352 2.67 -32.47 24.15
N ASP A 353 2.23 -31.26 24.42
CA ASP A 353 1.32 -30.96 25.53
C ASP A 353 -0.13 -31.47 25.28
N ASN A 354 -0.48 -31.77 24.01
CA ASN A 354 -1.80 -32.23 23.57
C ASN A 354 -1.81 -33.71 23.08
N ASP A 355 -0.65 -34.40 23.04
CA ASP A 355 -0.54 -35.77 22.58
C ASP A 355 0.42 -36.55 23.47
N GLU A 356 -0.14 -37.15 24.54
CA GLU A 356 0.66 -37.91 25.55
C GLU A 356 1.34 -39.14 24.92
N ALA A 357 0.69 -39.74 23.90
CA ALA A 357 1.26 -40.95 23.25
C ALA A 357 2.54 -40.63 22.46
N ARG A 358 2.63 -39.47 21.87
CA ARG A 358 3.80 -39.01 21.07
C ARG A 358 4.67 -37.99 21.81
N LYS A 359 4.38 -37.70 23.06
CA LYS A 359 5.04 -36.65 23.85
C LYS A 359 6.54 -36.72 23.81
N SER A 360 7.11 -37.92 24.03
CA SER A 360 8.58 -38.10 24.06
C SER A 360 9.21 -37.79 22.69
N GLU A 361 8.61 -38.27 21.59
CA GLU A 361 9.06 -37.96 20.23
C GLU A 361 9.02 -36.48 19.96
N LEU A 362 7.88 -35.85 20.27
CA LEU A 362 7.61 -34.42 19.96
C LEU A 362 8.50 -33.50 20.80
N ILE A 363 8.73 -33.81 22.06
CA ILE A 363 9.70 -33.08 22.90
C ILE A 363 11.12 -33.22 22.33
N GLY A 364 11.49 -34.40 21.84
CA GLY A 364 12.76 -34.59 21.16
C GLY A 364 12.94 -33.70 19.96
N LYS A 365 11.89 -33.55 19.12
CA LYS A 365 11.88 -32.62 17.97
C LYS A 365 11.95 -31.14 18.40
N ALA A 366 11.29 -30.78 19.49
CA ALA A 366 11.36 -29.40 20.02
C ALA A 366 12.81 -29.11 20.53
N ILE A 367 13.43 -30.03 21.23
CA ILE A 367 14.81 -29.91 21.68
C ILE A 367 15.77 -29.75 20.49
N GLU A 368 15.61 -30.57 19.47
CA GLU A 368 16.43 -30.48 18.25
C GLU A 368 16.32 -29.11 17.59
N ALA A 369 15.12 -28.58 17.45
CA ALA A 369 14.90 -27.24 16.88
C ALA A 369 15.58 -26.15 17.73
N TYR A 370 15.51 -26.23 19.05
CA TYR A 370 16.25 -25.32 19.95
C TYR A 370 17.77 -25.48 19.81
N ARG A 371 18.29 -26.70 19.69
CA ARG A 371 19.74 -26.94 19.49
C ARG A 371 20.23 -26.30 18.18
N VAL A 372 19.50 -26.53 17.08
CA VAL A 372 19.78 -25.89 15.79
C VAL A 372 19.80 -24.38 15.94
N MET A 373 18.86 -23.82 16.71
CA MET A 373 18.83 -22.35 16.97
C MET A 373 20.10 -21.87 17.65
N GLY A 374 20.54 -22.57 18.75
CA GLY A 374 21.72 -22.19 19.51
C GLY A 374 23.05 -22.39 18.75
N GLU A 375 23.09 -23.32 17.81
CA GLU A 375 24.28 -23.59 16.97
C GLU A 375 24.38 -22.54 15.82
N LYS A 376 23.26 -22.24 15.16
CA LYS A 376 23.24 -21.28 14.05
C LYS A 376 23.30 -19.82 14.50
N TYR A 377 22.78 -19.52 15.69
CA TYR A 377 22.69 -18.17 16.22
C TYR A 377 23.37 -18.09 17.60
N PRO A 378 24.70 -17.88 17.67
CA PRO A 378 25.47 -17.95 18.94
C PRO A 378 24.95 -17.05 20.06
N ILE A 379 24.34 -15.92 19.71
CA ILE A 379 23.70 -15.00 20.69
C ILE A 379 22.54 -15.70 21.44
N GLN A 380 21.94 -16.71 20.83
CA GLN A 380 20.85 -17.51 21.42
C GLN A 380 21.30 -18.75 22.14
N ALA A 381 22.61 -19.03 22.22
CA ALA A 381 23.14 -20.30 22.76
C ALA A 381 22.70 -20.55 24.20
N ILE A 382 22.69 -19.53 25.05
CA ILE A 382 22.26 -19.62 26.46
C ILE A 382 20.76 -19.92 26.53
N TYR A 383 19.95 -19.12 25.84
CA TYR A 383 18.51 -19.29 25.79
C TYR A 383 18.12 -20.66 25.21
N SER A 384 18.79 -21.09 24.15
CA SER A 384 18.60 -22.40 23.53
C SER A 384 18.86 -23.54 24.51
N ALA A 385 19.99 -23.51 25.20
CA ALA A 385 20.33 -24.54 26.21
C ALA A 385 19.29 -24.57 27.35
N TYR A 386 18.86 -23.39 27.82
CA TYR A 386 17.84 -23.31 28.87
C TYR A 386 16.48 -23.86 28.39
N GLN A 387 16.09 -23.61 27.15
CA GLN A 387 14.87 -24.17 26.58
C GLN A 387 14.94 -25.67 26.37
N CYS A 388 16.11 -26.22 25.95
CA CYS A 388 16.32 -27.65 25.87
C CYS A 388 16.16 -28.33 27.25
N ALA A 389 16.73 -27.73 28.29
CA ALA A 389 16.55 -28.23 29.68
C ALA A 389 15.07 -28.16 30.10
N THR A 390 14.39 -27.09 29.79
CA THR A 390 12.94 -26.90 30.08
C THR A 390 12.10 -27.97 29.37
N MET A 391 12.40 -28.26 28.10
CA MET A 391 11.72 -29.33 27.36
C MET A 391 12.00 -30.72 27.98
N SER A 392 13.24 -31.01 28.35
CA SER A 392 13.62 -32.25 29.00
C SER A 392 12.87 -32.44 30.34
N ASN A 393 12.62 -31.38 31.09
CA ASN A 393 11.82 -31.40 32.33
C ASN A 393 10.35 -31.79 32.08
N LYS A 394 9.80 -31.58 30.92
CA LYS A 394 8.42 -32.04 30.60
C LYS A 394 8.32 -33.56 30.57
N LEU A 395 9.45 -34.25 30.31
CA LEU A 395 9.55 -35.74 30.32
C LEU A 395 10.00 -36.29 31.65
N ASP A 396 10.64 -35.50 32.49
CA ASP A 396 11.21 -35.90 33.79
C ASP A 396 10.88 -34.82 34.83
N LYS A 397 9.59 -34.68 35.16
CA LYS A 397 9.08 -33.60 36.03
C LYS A 397 9.69 -33.63 37.44
N THR A 398 10.04 -34.78 37.94
CA THR A 398 10.70 -34.94 39.25
C THR A 398 12.20 -34.67 39.19
N GLY A 399 12.80 -34.79 38.00
CA GLY A 399 14.25 -34.73 37.81
C GLY A 399 14.98 -36.03 38.23
N GLU A 400 14.24 -37.12 38.46
CA GLU A 400 14.80 -38.42 38.92
C GLU A 400 15.74 -39.04 37.88
N LYS A 401 15.32 -38.99 36.60
CA LYS A 401 16.12 -39.50 35.48
C LYS A 401 17.26 -38.58 35.09
N GLY A 402 17.25 -37.35 35.54
CA GLY A 402 18.26 -36.35 35.25
C GLY A 402 18.31 -35.91 33.78
N LEU A 403 17.20 -36.01 33.02
CA LEU A 403 17.20 -35.75 31.59
C LEU A 403 17.57 -34.30 31.23
N ALA A 404 17.24 -33.33 32.07
CA ALA A 404 17.57 -31.94 31.87
C ALA A 404 18.96 -31.50 32.33
N LYS A 405 19.65 -32.40 33.08
CA LYS A 405 20.94 -32.11 33.73
C LYS A 405 22.02 -31.62 32.75
N PRO A 406 22.25 -32.28 31.59
CA PRO A 406 23.30 -31.83 30.66
C PRO A 406 23.05 -30.42 30.12
N ASP A 407 21.81 -30.09 29.81
CA ASP A 407 21.47 -28.79 29.23
C ASP A 407 21.53 -27.67 30.29
N TYR A 408 21.12 -27.93 31.56
CA TYR A 408 21.34 -26.98 32.65
C TYR A 408 22.83 -26.79 32.97
N GLN A 409 23.64 -27.85 32.90
CA GLN A 409 25.10 -27.73 33.04
C GLN A 409 25.70 -26.88 31.93
N LYS A 410 25.17 -26.97 30.69
CA LYS A 410 25.58 -26.11 29.59
C LYS A 410 25.23 -24.65 29.84
N VAL A 411 24.04 -24.35 30.36
CA VAL A 411 23.66 -22.98 30.76
C VAL A 411 24.65 -22.44 31.81
N VAL A 412 24.95 -23.23 32.82
CA VAL A 412 25.94 -22.87 33.87
C VAL A 412 27.30 -22.57 33.24
N SER A 413 27.82 -23.44 32.38
CA SER A 413 29.13 -23.25 31.75
C SER A 413 29.21 -21.96 30.90
N LEU A 414 28.11 -21.54 30.31
CA LEU A 414 28.02 -20.31 29.48
C LEU A 414 27.90 -19.05 30.34
N LEU A 415 27.27 -19.13 31.52
CA LEU A 415 26.93 -17.95 32.34
C LEU A 415 27.80 -17.77 33.58
N GLU A 416 28.37 -18.86 34.15
CA GLU A 416 29.03 -18.80 35.46
C GLU A 416 30.13 -17.73 35.54
N ASN A 417 30.94 -17.62 34.48
CA ASN A 417 32.06 -16.68 34.42
C ASN A 417 31.74 -15.37 33.61
N LYS A 418 30.51 -15.19 33.21
CA LYS A 418 30.11 -13.98 32.52
C LYS A 418 29.94 -12.83 33.52
N ALA A 419 30.75 -11.75 33.40
CA ALA A 419 30.74 -10.61 34.34
C ALA A 419 29.47 -9.81 34.30
N ASP A 420 28.99 -9.46 33.07
CA ASP A 420 27.88 -8.54 32.84
C ASP A 420 26.60 -9.31 32.49
N ARG A 421 26.10 -10.13 33.42
CA ARG A 421 24.84 -10.84 33.24
C ARG A 421 23.67 -9.91 33.47
N ASP A 422 22.69 -9.93 32.55
CA ASP A 422 21.42 -9.26 32.76
C ASP A 422 20.49 -10.05 33.72
N ASN A 423 19.32 -9.49 34.01
CA ASN A 423 18.34 -10.09 34.91
C ASN A 423 17.78 -11.42 34.38
N SER A 424 17.63 -11.56 33.06
CA SER A 424 17.14 -12.78 32.41
C SER A 424 18.20 -13.90 32.55
N GLU A 425 19.46 -13.58 32.28
CA GLU A 425 20.59 -14.48 32.41
C GLU A 425 20.80 -14.92 33.85
N ASN A 426 20.73 -14.03 34.83
CA ASN A 426 20.76 -14.34 36.24
C ASN A 426 19.60 -15.26 36.66
N THR A 427 18.43 -15.06 36.08
CA THR A 427 17.25 -15.91 36.31
C THR A 427 17.49 -17.32 35.75
N MET A 428 17.96 -17.44 34.51
CA MET A 428 18.30 -18.74 33.89
C MET A 428 19.38 -19.46 34.67
N LEU A 429 20.41 -18.76 35.11
CA LEU A 429 21.52 -19.36 35.93
C LEU A 429 21.01 -19.84 37.28
N LYS A 430 20.20 -19.02 37.98
CA LYS A 430 19.59 -19.38 39.26
C LYS A 430 18.76 -20.66 39.17
N TYR A 431 17.86 -20.73 38.18
CA TYR A 431 17.02 -21.95 38.01
C TYR A 431 17.83 -23.17 37.54
N SER A 432 18.89 -22.96 36.76
CA SER A 432 19.80 -24.04 36.39
C SER A 432 20.51 -24.62 37.61
N TYR A 433 21.05 -23.78 38.49
CA TYR A 433 21.60 -24.20 39.76
C TYR A 433 20.54 -24.86 40.66
N HIS A 434 19.31 -24.35 40.70
CA HIS A 434 18.24 -24.97 41.48
C HIS A 434 17.95 -26.42 41.05
N TYR A 435 17.85 -26.66 39.75
CA TYR A 435 17.67 -28.02 39.23
C TYR A 435 18.85 -28.92 39.61
N LEU A 436 20.08 -28.46 39.40
CA LEU A 436 21.30 -29.21 39.70
C LEU A 436 21.45 -29.48 41.22
N MET A 437 21.10 -28.52 42.06
CA MET A 437 21.04 -28.64 43.51
C MET A 437 20.05 -29.74 43.94
N SER A 438 18.83 -29.67 43.41
CA SER A 438 17.75 -30.62 43.71
C SER A 438 18.10 -32.02 43.25
N ASN A 439 18.62 -32.17 42.03
CA ASN A 439 19.06 -33.45 41.48
C ASN A 439 20.21 -34.05 42.30
N ALA A 440 21.23 -33.29 42.72
CA ALA A 440 22.34 -33.72 43.53
C ALA A 440 21.87 -34.15 44.92
N PHE A 441 20.92 -33.44 45.53
CA PHE A 441 20.41 -33.74 46.85
C PHE A 441 19.49 -34.96 46.88
N LEU A 442 18.45 -34.95 46.01
CA LEU A 442 17.39 -35.97 46.09
C LEU A 442 17.82 -37.31 45.49
N TYR A 443 18.50 -37.29 44.36
CA TYR A 443 18.79 -38.48 43.58
C TYR A 443 20.27 -38.86 43.61
N GLY A 444 21.16 -37.86 43.53
CA GLY A 444 22.61 -38.09 43.63
C GLY A 444 23.14 -38.40 45.04
N LYS A 445 22.30 -38.15 46.07
CA LYS A 445 22.67 -38.29 47.50
C LYS A 445 23.99 -37.59 47.86
N ASN A 446 24.31 -36.54 47.07
CA ASN A 446 25.55 -35.77 47.21
C ASN A 446 25.26 -34.43 47.90
N LYS A 447 25.22 -34.44 49.23
CA LYS A 447 24.98 -33.26 50.04
C LYS A 447 26.01 -32.15 49.81
N ALA A 448 27.29 -32.50 49.63
CA ALA A 448 28.36 -31.53 49.42
C ALA A 448 28.14 -30.72 48.13
N LEU A 449 27.84 -31.40 47.00
CA LEU A 449 27.56 -30.78 45.74
C LEU A 449 26.25 -29.96 45.79
N ALA A 450 25.23 -30.46 46.50
CA ALA A 450 23.98 -29.71 46.67
C ALA A 450 24.21 -28.37 47.42
N LYS A 451 25.03 -28.38 48.49
CA LYS A 451 25.42 -27.15 49.22
C LYS A 451 26.25 -26.19 48.37
N GLU A 452 27.11 -26.70 47.50
CA GLU A 452 27.85 -25.86 46.56
C GLU A 452 26.90 -25.08 45.65
N TYR A 453 25.96 -25.77 45.02
CA TYR A 453 24.95 -25.12 44.18
C TYR A 453 24.03 -24.15 44.97
N ALA A 454 23.66 -24.48 46.21
CA ALA A 454 22.91 -23.63 47.10
C ALA A 454 23.64 -22.30 47.36
N ASN A 455 24.96 -22.35 47.64
CA ASN A 455 25.76 -21.15 47.82
C ASN A 455 25.83 -20.28 46.56
N LYS A 456 25.91 -20.90 45.37
CA LYS A 456 25.90 -20.19 44.08
C LYS A 456 24.55 -19.51 43.80
N ILE A 457 23.43 -20.13 44.18
CA ILE A 457 22.10 -19.51 44.11
C ILE A 457 22.02 -18.31 45.03
N LEU A 458 22.46 -18.46 46.32
CA LEU A 458 22.39 -17.39 47.30
C LEU A 458 23.32 -16.20 46.97
N ALA A 459 24.33 -16.39 46.15
CA ALA A 459 25.12 -15.29 45.60
C ALA A 459 24.36 -14.45 44.55
N ILE A 460 23.35 -15.03 43.89
CA ILE A 460 22.48 -14.36 42.93
C ILE A 460 21.23 -13.80 43.64
N ASP A 461 20.62 -14.60 44.51
CA ASP A 461 19.38 -14.34 45.21
C ASP A 461 19.51 -14.78 46.69
N PRO A 462 19.93 -13.87 47.58
CA PRO A 462 20.18 -14.20 49.00
C PRO A 462 18.95 -14.72 49.74
N ASP A 463 17.75 -14.36 49.31
CA ASP A 463 16.49 -14.69 49.98
C ASP A 463 15.83 -15.97 49.40
N TYR A 464 16.55 -16.71 48.54
CA TYR A 464 15.98 -17.89 47.90
C TYR A 464 15.85 -19.07 48.89
N ALA A 465 14.67 -19.20 49.47
CA ALA A 465 14.38 -20.15 50.58
C ALA A 465 14.80 -21.62 50.30
N PRO A 466 14.61 -22.23 49.13
CA PRO A 466 15.09 -23.60 48.88
C PRO A 466 16.61 -23.78 49.03
N ALA A 467 17.39 -22.78 48.64
CA ALA A 467 18.83 -22.83 48.75
C ALA A 467 19.29 -22.62 50.21
N GLN A 468 18.62 -21.76 50.96
CA GLN A 468 18.87 -21.59 52.41
C GLN A 468 18.65 -22.90 53.17
N GLN A 469 17.56 -23.61 52.90
CA GLN A 469 17.27 -24.91 53.51
C GLN A 469 18.36 -25.96 53.26
N ILE A 470 18.86 -26.05 52.02
CA ILE A 470 19.93 -27.00 51.69
C ILE A 470 21.26 -26.58 52.31
N LYS A 471 21.59 -25.30 52.39
CA LYS A 471 22.80 -24.78 53.02
C LYS A 471 22.86 -25.17 54.51
N ASP A 472 21.73 -25.06 55.21
CA ASP A 472 21.64 -25.28 56.67
C ASP A 472 21.53 -26.76 57.08
N LEU A 473 21.45 -27.70 56.14
CA LEU A 473 21.45 -29.11 56.43
C LEU A 473 22.74 -29.55 57.17
N LYS A 474 22.61 -30.24 58.30
CA LYS A 474 23.73 -30.80 59.02
C LYS A 474 24.37 -32.02 58.31
#